data_55186b1f66af83023ec8d7a426ab9c4d
#
_entry.id   55186b1f66af83023ec8d7a426ab9c4d
#
_cell.length_a   1.000
_cell.length_b   1.000
_cell.length_c   1.000
_cell.angle_alpha   90.00
_cell.angle_beta   90.00
_cell.angle_gamma   90.00
#
_symmetry.space_group_name_H-M   'P 1'
#
loop_
_entity.id
_entity.type
_entity.pdbx_description
1 polymer ?
#
loop_
_entity_poly.entity_id
_entity_poly.type
_entity_poly.pdbx_seq_one_letter_code
_entity_poly.pdbx_strand_id
1 'polypeptide(L)'
;MALDTETLTLLLDAVRRFVHERLIPAEDELAASGQVPPDIVAEMRELGLFGLSISPDHGGLGLTMEEEVKVVFELGQTSPAFRSLAGTNIGIGSQAIVLAGTDEQRARYLPRLASGELIGSFALTEPDAGSDAMALRLSAERDGDHYVLNGTKRYITNAPIAGLFSVMARTAPERRANSISCFLVEAGTPGLIIGKPDKKMGQAGALTSDVVFDNCRVPASALLGGEEGNGFRTSMRVLDKGRLHISALCVGIADRLLRDAVKYATERKQFGQSIAEFQLIQAMIADSQAELYAARCMVLDAARLRDRGENTTMQAACCKLYATEMVGRVADRAVQIHGGAGYMSEYAVERFYRDVRLFRIFEGTSQIQQLVIAREVIKANS
;
A
#
# COMPACT_ATOMS: atom_id res chain seq x y z
N MET A 1 -7.14 4.77 20.69
CA MET A 1 -6.88 6.04 21.43
C MET A 1 -5.60 6.59 20.82
N ALA A 2 -5.54 7.89 20.47
CA ALA A 2 -4.31 8.47 19.94
C ALA A 2 -3.15 8.32 20.93
N LEU A 3 -1.93 8.17 20.43
CA LEU A 3 -0.72 8.22 21.25
C LEU A 3 -0.57 9.63 21.84
N ASP A 4 0.05 9.74 23.01
CA ASP A 4 0.51 11.04 23.48
C ASP A 4 1.65 11.58 22.58
N THR A 5 1.86 12.90 22.63
CA THR A 5 2.79 13.57 21.72
C THR A 5 4.24 13.08 21.89
N GLU A 6 4.65 12.75 23.11
CA GLU A 6 6.00 12.27 23.40
C GLU A 6 6.23 10.88 22.81
N THR A 7 5.31 9.95 23.06
CA THR A 7 5.34 8.58 22.51
C THR A 7 5.34 8.60 20.98
N LEU A 8 4.50 9.42 20.35
CA LEU A 8 4.46 9.55 18.90
C LEU A 8 5.80 10.10 18.36
N THR A 9 6.38 11.10 19.03
CA THR A 9 7.69 11.66 18.63
C THR A 9 8.79 10.60 18.70
N LEU A 10 8.85 9.83 19.78
CA LEU A 10 9.81 8.75 19.94
C LEU A 10 9.65 7.66 18.85
N LEU A 11 8.41 7.29 18.52
CA LEU A 11 8.14 6.34 17.45
C LEU A 11 8.64 6.87 16.09
N LEU A 12 8.30 8.12 15.76
CA LEU A 12 8.75 8.74 14.50
C LEU A 12 10.26 8.85 14.40
N ASP A 13 10.94 9.21 15.50
CA ASP A 13 12.41 9.28 15.55
C ASP A 13 13.06 7.89 15.43
N ALA A 14 12.45 6.85 16.02
CA ALA A 14 12.92 5.47 15.86
C ALA A 14 12.78 5.00 14.41
N VAL A 15 11.61 5.25 13.80
CA VAL A 15 11.36 4.89 12.38
C VAL A 15 12.30 5.67 11.46
N ARG A 16 12.48 6.96 11.69
CA ARG A 16 13.42 7.80 10.90
C ARG A 16 14.84 7.27 10.95
N ARG A 17 15.36 6.94 12.16
CA ARG A 17 16.69 6.33 12.31
C ARG A 17 16.78 5.01 11.57
N PHE A 18 15.79 4.14 11.73
CA PHE A 18 15.74 2.85 11.05
C PHE A 18 15.78 3.03 9.52
N VAL A 19 15.02 3.98 8.98
CA VAL A 19 15.04 4.30 7.55
C VAL A 19 16.43 4.75 7.10
N HIS A 20 17.04 5.69 7.81
CA HIS A 20 18.33 6.26 7.40
C HIS A 20 19.51 5.33 7.64
N GLU A 21 19.52 4.58 8.74
CA GLU A 21 20.67 3.78 9.15
C GLU A 21 20.61 2.34 8.63
N ARG A 22 19.40 1.83 8.31
CA ARG A 22 19.20 0.44 7.90
C ARG A 22 18.59 0.30 6.50
N LEU A 23 17.46 0.98 6.22
CA LEU A 23 16.71 0.74 4.98
C LEU A 23 17.39 1.39 3.76
N ILE A 24 17.81 2.65 3.85
CA ILE A 24 18.50 3.34 2.74
C ILE A 24 19.80 2.61 2.35
N PRO A 25 20.69 2.22 3.30
CA PRO A 25 21.87 1.44 2.95
C PRO A 25 21.58 0.07 2.31
N ALA A 26 20.43 -0.54 2.60
CA ALA A 26 20.06 -1.83 2.05
C ALA A 26 19.32 -1.76 0.69
N GLU A 27 19.09 -0.56 0.15
CA GLU A 27 18.34 -0.38 -1.11
C GLU A 27 18.96 -1.11 -2.31
N ASP A 28 20.28 -1.13 -2.41
CA ASP A 28 20.98 -1.76 -3.53
C ASP A 28 20.97 -3.30 -3.42
N GLU A 29 21.12 -3.84 -2.20
CA GLU A 29 20.96 -5.26 -1.94
C GLU A 29 19.53 -5.72 -2.26
N LEU A 30 18.52 -4.96 -1.81
CA LEU A 30 17.12 -5.20 -2.12
C LEU A 30 16.86 -5.20 -3.63
N ALA A 31 17.41 -4.22 -4.34
CA ALA A 31 17.25 -4.11 -5.79
C ALA A 31 17.90 -5.29 -6.55
N ALA A 32 19.05 -5.76 -6.09
CA ALA A 32 19.79 -6.87 -6.68
C ALA A 32 19.15 -8.24 -6.36
N SER A 33 18.76 -8.46 -5.11
CA SER A 33 18.18 -9.74 -4.66
C SER A 33 16.70 -9.90 -5.00
N GLY A 34 15.97 -8.77 -5.08
CA GLY A 34 14.52 -8.76 -5.20
C GLY A 34 13.79 -9.27 -3.94
N GLN A 35 14.47 -9.24 -2.78
CA GLN A 35 13.92 -9.69 -1.50
C GLN A 35 14.33 -8.75 -0.37
N VAL A 36 13.42 -8.51 0.57
CA VAL A 36 13.75 -7.76 1.79
C VAL A 36 14.64 -8.65 2.67
N PRO A 37 15.82 -8.16 3.10
CA PRO A 37 16.72 -8.93 3.96
C PRO A 37 16.03 -9.40 5.26
N PRO A 38 16.26 -10.65 5.70
CA PRO A 38 15.58 -11.22 6.89
C PRO A 38 15.83 -10.46 8.20
N ASP A 39 17.03 -9.89 8.38
CA ASP A 39 17.38 -9.06 9.53
C ASP A 39 16.57 -7.76 9.55
N ILE A 40 16.38 -7.13 8.41
CA ILE A 40 15.49 -5.97 8.25
C ILE A 40 14.04 -6.33 8.60
N VAL A 41 13.56 -7.49 8.16
CA VAL A 41 12.20 -7.96 8.52
C VAL A 41 12.08 -8.15 10.04
N ALA A 42 13.11 -8.68 10.70
CA ALA A 42 13.15 -8.83 12.16
C ALA A 42 13.09 -7.47 12.87
N GLU A 43 13.90 -6.49 12.45
CA GLU A 43 13.88 -5.13 13.00
C GLU A 43 12.51 -4.44 12.74
N MET A 44 11.88 -4.65 11.59
CA MET A 44 10.53 -4.14 11.31
C MET A 44 9.48 -4.72 12.28
N ARG A 45 9.63 -5.99 12.68
CA ARG A 45 8.77 -6.63 13.70
C ARG A 45 8.98 -6.02 15.07
N GLU A 46 10.23 -5.84 15.48
CA GLU A 46 10.59 -5.22 16.77
C GLU A 46 10.06 -3.78 16.88
N LEU A 47 10.07 -3.03 15.79
CA LEU A 47 9.48 -1.68 15.70
C LEU A 47 7.95 -1.66 15.63
N GLY A 48 7.29 -2.83 15.60
CA GLY A 48 5.83 -2.93 15.52
C GLY A 48 5.22 -2.49 14.18
N LEU A 49 6.02 -2.41 13.10
CA LEU A 49 5.57 -1.87 11.81
C LEU A 49 4.50 -2.74 11.13
N PHE A 50 4.33 -4.00 11.54
CA PHE A 50 3.28 -4.89 11.04
C PHE A 50 1.93 -4.69 11.73
N GLY A 51 1.91 -3.97 12.88
CA GLY A 51 0.72 -3.79 13.72
C GLY A 51 0.26 -2.35 13.89
N LEU A 52 0.71 -1.38 13.07
CA LEU A 52 0.44 0.05 13.25
C LEU A 52 -1.04 0.36 13.52
N SER A 53 -1.96 -0.22 12.74
CA SER A 53 -3.40 0.04 12.81
C SER A 53 -4.22 -1.03 13.53
N ILE A 54 -3.58 -2.09 13.99
CA ILE A 54 -4.24 -3.14 14.77
C ILE A 54 -4.35 -2.68 16.22
N SER A 55 -5.51 -2.90 16.86
CA SER A 55 -5.72 -2.51 18.25
C SER A 55 -4.69 -3.12 19.20
N PRO A 56 -4.30 -2.42 20.27
CA PRO A 56 -3.48 -2.99 21.35
C PRO A 56 -4.07 -4.26 21.97
N ASP A 57 -5.40 -4.42 21.99
CA ASP A 57 -6.08 -5.67 22.44
C ASP A 57 -5.65 -6.89 21.62
N HIS A 58 -5.13 -6.67 20.40
CA HIS A 58 -4.61 -7.69 19.51
C HIS A 58 -3.10 -7.53 19.24
N GLY A 59 -2.37 -6.84 20.13
CA GLY A 59 -0.92 -6.71 20.08
C GLY A 59 -0.39 -5.70 19.06
N GLY A 60 -1.25 -4.86 18.48
CA GLY A 60 -0.84 -3.76 17.60
C GLY A 60 -0.59 -2.45 18.33
N LEU A 61 -0.23 -1.40 17.59
CA LEU A 61 0.00 -0.06 18.15
C LEU A 61 -1.28 0.80 18.23
N GLY A 62 -2.32 0.44 17.48
CA GLY A 62 -3.61 1.14 17.47
C GLY A 62 -3.55 2.59 17.02
N LEU A 63 -2.62 2.92 16.12
CA LEU A 63 -2.43 4.29 15.63
C LEU A 63 -3.70 4.82 14.96
N THR A 64 -3.96 6.10 15.17
CA THR A 64 -4.91 6.87 14.36
C THR A 64 -4.42 7.00 12.92
N MET A 65 -5.29 7.40 12.01
CA MET A 65 -4.90 7.57 10.61
C MET A 65 -3.86 8.68 10.43
N GLU A 66 -3.96 9.77 11.20
CA GLU A 66 -2.96 10.85 11.18
C GLU A 66 -1.59 10.36 11.66
N GLU A 67 -1.54 9.54 12.71
CA GLU A 67 -0.30 8.95 13.21
C GLU A 67 0.29 7.96 12.21
N GLU A 68 -0.55 7.08 11.61
CA GLU A 68 -0.11 6.14 10.57
C GLU A 68 0.51 6.85 9.37
N VAL A 69 -0.14 7.90 8.82
CA VAL A 69 0.40 8.59 7.64
C VAL A 69 1.73 9.29 7.97
N LYS A 70 1.95 9.76 9.20
CA LYS A 70 3.23 10.31 9.63
C LYS A 70 4.34 9.25 9.62
N VAL A 71 4.06 8.04 10.13
CA VAL A 71 5.00 6.90 10.03
C VAL A 71 5.27 6.54 8.57
N VAL A 72 4.24 6.55 7.72
CA VAL A 72 4.40 6.23 6.29
C VAL A 72 5.18 7.31 5.53
N PHE A 73 5.13 8.59 5.94
CA PHE A 73 6.01 9.63 5.39
C PHE A 73 7.50 9.28 5.60
N GLU A 74 7.86 8.81 6.78
CA GLU A 74 9.25 8.38 7.05
C GLU A 74 9.61 7.13 6.24
N LEU A 75 8.76 6.11 6.25
CA LEU A 75 8.98 4.88 5.46
C LEU A 75 9.02 5.14 3.94
N GLY A 76 8.42 6.21 3.47
CA GLY A 76 8.47 6.63 2.06
C GLY A 76 9.83 7.19 1.63
N GLN A 77 10.72 7.50 2.55
CA GLN A 77 12.04 8.04 2.22
C GLN A 77 13.06 6.99 1.73
N THR A 78 12.62 5.76 1.57
CA THR A 78 13.41 4.65 1.04
C THR A 78 12.62 3.88 -0.01
N SER A 79 13.19 2.77 -0.52
CA SER A 79 12.51 1.92 -1.50
C SER A 79 11.09 1.54 -1.03
N PRO A 80 10.07 1.76 -1.88
CA PRO A 80 8.68 1.44 -1.53
C PRO A 80 8.46 -0.05 -1.23
N ALA A 81 9.39 -0.93 -1.60
CA ALA A 81 9.31 -2.36 -1.34
C ALA A 81 9.37 -2.67 0.18
N PHE A 82 10.18 -1.96 0.95
CA PHE A 82 10.20 -2.13 2.41
C PHE A 82 8.83 -1.83 3.02
N ARG A 83 8.25 -0.67 2.66
CA ARG A 83 6.90 -0.33 3.11
C ARG A 83 5.86 -1.32 2.58
N SER A 84 6.02 -1.82 1.35
CA SER A 84 5.04 -2.73 0.74
C SER A 84 4.84 -3.99 1.58
N LEU A 85 5.90 -4.53 2.18
CA LEU A 85 5.83 -5.71 3.04
C LEU A 85 4.90 -5.48 4.25
N ALA A 86 5.23 -4.49 5.10
CA ALA A 86 4.44 -4.18 6.29
C ALA A 86 3.13 -3.46 5.95
N GLY A 87 3.17 -2.51 5.01
CA GLY A 87 2.02 -1.69 4.65
C GLY A 87 0.90 -2.47 3.96
N THR A 88 1.21 -3.53 3.22
CA THR A 88 0.17 -4.45 2.72
C THR A 88 -0.49 -5.17 3.88
N ASN A 89 0.31 -5.61 4.86
CA ASN A 89 -0.18 -6.30 6.04
C ASN A 89 -1.14 -5.43 6.87
N ILE A 90 -0.74 -4.21 7.23
CA ILE A 90 -1.54 -3.28 8.04
C ILE A 90 -2.67 -2.59 7.25
N GLY A 91 -2.49 -2.41 5.95
CA GLY A 91 -3.45 -1.74 5.07
C GLY A 91 -4.53 -2.70 4.58
N ILE A 92 -4.25 -3.38 3.47
CA ILE A 92 -5.27 -4.21 2.79
C ILE A 92 -5.32 -5.66 3.32
N GLY A 93 -4.24 -6.18 3.92
CA GLY A 93 -4.15 -7.56 4.39
C GLY A 93 -4.96 -7.83 5.66
N SER A 94 -4.83 -6.97 6.69
CA SER A 94 -5.53 -7.14 7.97
C SER A 94 -6.87 -6.40 8.07
N GLN A 95 -7.05 -5.31 7.31
CA GLN A 95 -8.19 -4.40 7.51
C GLN A 95 -9.55 -5.04 7.23
N ALA A 96 -9.64 -6.03 6.36
CA ALA A 96 -10.88 -6.77 6.17
C ALA A 96 -11.32 -7.45 7.48
N ILE A 97 -10.38 -8.05 8.21
CA ILE A 97 -10.62 -8.71 9.50
C ILE A 97 -10.96 -7.69 10.59
N VAL A 98 -10.21 -6.59 10.66
CA VAL A 98 -10.47 -5.48 11.60
C VAL A 98 -11.90 -4.95 11.44
N LEU A 99 -12.34 -4.74 10.18
CA LEU A 99 -13.62 -4.10 9.87
C LEU A 99 -14.82 -5.04 9.97
N ALA A 100 -14.66 -6.32 9.62
CA ALA A 100 -15.78 -7.23 9.41
C ALA A 100 -15.56 -8.65 9.96
N GLY A 101 -14.43 -8.95 10.61
CA GLY A 101 -14.19 -10.25 11.21
C GLY A 101 -15.10 -10.54 12.40
N THR A 102 -15.40 -11.81 12.66
CA THR A 102 -15.99 -12.24 13.95
C THR A 102 -14.93 -12.10 15.05
N ASP A 103 -15.35 -12.17 16.31
CA ASP A 103 -14.42 -12.10 17.44
C ASP A 103 -13.39 -13.25 17.40
N GLU A 104 -13.82 -14.46 16.98
CA GLU A 104 -12.94 -15.60 16.79
C GLU A 104 -11.93 -15.37 15.68
N GLN A 105 -12.36 -14.78 14.55
CA GLN A 105 -11.47 -14.44 13.44
C GLN A 105 -10.46 -13.36 13.85
N ARG A 106 -10.91 -12.33 14.58
CA ARG A 106 -10.02 -11.29 15.12
C ARG A 106 -9.00 -11.88 16.08
N ALA A 107 -9.46 -12.67 17.07
CA ALA A 107 -8.59 -13.30 18.06
C ALA A 107 -7.57 -14.26 17.43
N ARG A 108 -7.96 -14.99 16.37
CA ARG A 108 -7.09 -15.94 15.67
C ARG A 108 -6.00 -15.28 14.84
N TYR A 109 -6.34 -14.22 14.10
CA TYR A 109 -5.46 -13.70 13.05
C TYR A 109 -4.78 -12.38 13.41
N LEU A 110 -5.45 -11.46 14.11
CA LEU A 110 -4.89 -10.13 14.32
C LEU A 110 -3.60 -10.11 15.14
N PRO A 111 -3.43 -10.90 16.23
CA PRO A 111 -2.17 -10.90 16.96
C PRO A 111 -0.98 -11.37 16.13
N ARG A 112 -1.17 -12.39 15.30
CA ARG A 112 -0.14 -12.93 14.42
C ARG A 112 0.20 -11.99 13.24
N LEU A 113 -0.80 -11.25 12.75
CA LEU A 113 -0.61 -10.21 11.75
C LEU A 113 0.10 -9.00 12.36
N ALA A 114 -0.24 -8.60 13.60
CA ALA A 114 0.37 -7.48 14.29
C ALA A 114 1.85 -7.70 14.60
N SER A 115 2.21 -8.92 15.00
CA SER A 115 3.61 -9.30 15.23
C SER A 115 4.43 -9.50 13.94
N GLY A 116 3.77 -9.60 12.79
CA GLY A 116 4.40 -9.96 11.52
C GLY A 116 4.81 -11.45 11.44
N GLU A 117 4.39 -12.31 12.38
CA GLU A 117 4.50 -13.77 12.27
C GLU A 117 3.72 -14.25 11.03
N LEU A 118 2.54 -13.70 10.84
CA LEU A 118 1.68 -13.98 9.69
C LEU A 118 1.67 -12.77 8.76
N ILE A 119 1.98 -12.98 7.50
CA ILE A 119 1.87 -11.96 6.46
C ILE A 119 0.53 -12.11 5.76
N GLY A 120 -0.24 -11.02 5.72
CA GLY A 120 -1.52 -10.96 5.04
C GLY A 120 -1.40 -10.53 3.58
N SER A 121 -2.35 -11.01 2.78
CA SER A 121 -2.51 -10.63 1.38
C SER A 121 -3.98 -10.36 1.06
N PHE A 122 -4.22 -9.54 0.02
CA PHE A 122 -5.56 -9.14 -0.40
C PHE A 122 -5.80 -9.56 -1.84
N ALA A 123 -6.68 -10.54 -2.06
CA ALA A 123 -6.90 -11.19 -3.33
C ALA A 123 -8.25 -10.76 -3.94
N LEU A 124 -8.24 -9.60 -4.62
CA LEU A 124 -9.41 -9.02 -5.30
C LEU A 124 -9.30 -9.15 -6.82
N THR A 125 -8.23 -8.65 -7.42
CA THR A 125 -8.03 -8.53 -8.87
C THR A 125 -7.96 -9.88 -9.55
N GLU A 126 -8.56 -9.99 -10.73
CA GLU A 126 -8.53 -11.17 -11.60
C GLU A 126 -7.97 -10.81 -12.99
N PRO A 127 -7.59 -11.81 -13.82
CA PRO A 127 -7.10 -11.53 -15.18
C PRO A 127 -8.04 -10.63 -15.98
N ASP A 128 -9.36 -10.81 -15.86
CA ASP A 128 -10.40 -10.08 -16.60
C ASP A 128 -11.12 -9.00 -15.77
N ALA A 129 -10.77 -8.80 -14.49
CA ALA A 129 -11.45 -7.89 -13.58
C ALA A 129 -10.46 -7.12 -12.71
N GLY A 130 -10.02 -5.95 -13.20
CA GLY A 130 -9.17 -4.99 -12.48
C GLY A 130 -9.97 -3.77 -12.02
N SER A 131 -10.07 -2.73 -12.87
CA SER A 131 -10.82 -1.51 -12.57
C SER A 131 -12.33 -1.77 -12.38
N ASP A 132 -12.90 -2.74 -13.09
CA ASP A 132 -14.24 -3.25 -12.85
C ASP A 132 -14.19 -4.43 -11.85
N ALA A 133 -13.91 -4.12 -10.58
CA ALA A 133 -13.80 -5.12 -9.52
C ALA A 133 -15.12 -5.89 -9.28
N MET A 134 -16.27 -5.32 -9.66
CA MET A 134 -17.55 -6.02 -9.55
C MET A 134 -17.70 -7.15 -10.57
N ALA A 135 -16.87 -7.15 -11.62
CA ALA A 135 -16.88 -8.19 -12.65
C ALA A 135 -16.09 -9.45 -12.26
N LEU A 136 -15.56 -9.54 -11.06
CA LEU A 136 -14.83 -10.73 -10.59
C LEU A 136 -15.69 -12.01 -10.77
N ARG A 137 -15.03 -13.13 -11.10
CA ARG A 137 -15.66 -14.41 -11.45
C ARG A 137 -15.27 -15.57 -10.57
N LEU A 138 -14.21 -15.44 -9.74
CA LEU A 138 -13.83 -16.49 -8.80
C LEU A 138 -15.06 -16.88 -8.00
N SER A 139 -15.49 -18.14 -8.12
CA SER A 139 -16.70 -18.63 -7.46
C SER A 139 -16.38 -19.21 -6.08
N ALA A 140 -17.37 -19.18 -5.19
CA ALA A 140 -17.36 -19.88 -3.93
C ALA A 140 -18.73 -20.56 -3.78
N GLU A 141 -18.77 -21.85 -4.03
CA GLU A 141 -19.99 -22.66 -3.95
C GLU A 141 -20.08 -23.34 -2.60
N ARG A 142 -21.25 -23.24 -1.94
CA ARG A 142 -21.45 -23.86 -0.65
C ARG A 142 -21.63 -25.37 -0.79
N ASP A 143 -20.87 -26.13 0.00
CA ASP A 143 -20.93 -27.60 0.06
C ASP A 143 -21.00 -28.01 1.55
N GLY A 144 -22.23 -28.10 2.07
CA GLY A 144 -22.49 -28.39 3.48
C GLY A 144 -21.94 -27.33 4.43
N ASP A 145 -20.97 -27.72 5.26
CA ASP A 145 -20.26 -26.89 6.21
C ASP A 145 -18.96 -26.27 5.65
N HIS A 146 -18.78 -26.33 4.31
CA HIS A 146 -17.63 -25.81 3.59
C HIS A 146 -18.07 -24.95 2.41
N TYR A 147 -17.07 -24.29 1.81
CA TYR A 147 -17.15 -23.66 0.49
C TYR A 147 -16.06 -24.20 -0.40
N VAL A 148 -16.36 -24.36 -1.69
CA VAL A 148 -15.39 -24.74 -2.73
C VAL A 148 -15.12 -23.52 -3.59
N LEU A 149 -13.88 -23.03 -3.56
CA LEU A 149 -13.43 -21.88 -4.31
C LEU A 149 -12.78 -22.32 -5.63
N ASN A 150 -13.18 -21.67 -6.74
CA ASN A 150 -12.62 -21.94 -8.07
C ASN A 150 -12.36 -20.62 -8.82
N GLY A 151 -11.15 -20.43 -9.35
CA GLY A 151 -10.77 -19.27 -10.16
C GLY A 151 -9.34 -18.81 -9.92
N THR A 152 -8.99 -17.66 -10.49
CA THR A 152 -7.61 -17.13 -10.41
C THR A 152 -7.63 -15.66 -10.02
N LYS A 153 -6.79 -15.31 -9.04
CA LYS A 153 -6.48 -13.92 -8.67
C LYS A 153 -5.12 -13.53 -9.23
N ARG A 154 -4.98 -12.27 -9.66
CA ARG A 154 -3.80 -11.78 -10.37
C ARG A 154 -3.16 -10.58 -9.71
N TYR A 155 -1.84 -10.47 -9.81
CA TYR A 155 -1.03 -9.38 -9.24
C TYR A 155 -1.16 -9.26 -7.71
N ILE A 156 -1.26 -10.37 -7.01
CA ILE A 156 -1.54 -10.39 -5.58
C ILE A 156 -0.25 -10.11 -4.79
N THR A 157 -0.21 -8.94 -4.17
CA THR A 157 0.95 -8.46 -3.39
C THR A 157 1.17 -9.34 -2.17
N ASN A 158 2.43 -9.63 -1.88
CA ASN A 158 2.90 -10.54 -0.85
C ASN A 158 2.49 -12.01 -1.06
N ALA A 159 1.75 -12.39 -2.10
CA ALA A 159 1.28 -13.76 -2.26
C ALA A 159 2.38 -14.83 -2.12
N PRO A 160 3.61 -14.65 -2.65
CA PRO A 160 4.67 -15.65 -2.50
C PRO A 160 5.13 -15.91 -1.05
N ILE A 161 4.85 -14.99 -0.13
CA ILE A 161 5.27 -15.05 1.27
C ILE A 161 4.10 -14.95 2.26
N ALA A 162 2.87 -14.79 1.75
CA ALA A 162 1.69 -14.63 2.60
C ALA A 162 1.30 -15.96 3.25
N GLY A 163 0.96 -15.91 4.53
CA GLY A 163 0.34 -17.02 5.25
C GLY A 163 -1.17 -16.93 5.30
N LEU A 164 -1.77 -15.78 4.94
CA LEU A 164 -3.21 -15.56 4.96
C LEU A 164 -3.66 -14.68 3.78
N PHE A 165 -4.73 -15.10 3.12
CA PHE A 165 -5.35 -14.40 2.00
C PHE A 165 -6.77 -13.98 2.35
N SER A 166 -7.08 -12.68 2.23
CA SER A 166 -8.45 -12.17 2.19
C SER A 166 -8.94 -12.23 0.74
N VAL A 167 -9.75 -13.24 0.41
CA VAL A 167 -10.14 -13.60 -0.95
C VAL A 167 -11.56 -13.16 -1.24
N MET A 168 -11.75 -12.28 -2.24
CA MET A 168 -13.07 -11.89 -2.74
C MET A 168 -13.56 -12.94 -3.72
N ALA A 169 -14.72 -13.53 -3.43
CA ALA A 169 -15.32 -14.58 -4.25
C ALA A 169 -16.82 -14.35 -4.44
N ARG A 170 -17.36 -14.83 -5.54
CA ARG A 170 -18.77 -14.76 -5.87
C ARG A 170 -19.50 -15.94 -5.24
N THR A 171 -20.45 -15.64 -4.36
CA THR A 171 -21.32 -16.63 -3.69
C THR A 171 -22.73 -16.70 -4.29
N ALA A 172 -23.08 -15.76 -5.21
CA ALA A 172 -24.34 -15.79 -5.95
C ALA A 172 -24.10 -15.38 -7.42
N PRO A 173 -24.91 -15.88 -8.37
CA PRO A 173 -24.65 -15.71 -9.80
C PRO A 173 -24.85 -14.28 -10.32
N GLU A 174 -25.63 -13.45 -9.63
CA GLU A 174 -25.94 -12.11 -10.07
C GLU A 174 -24.72 -11.19 -10.01
N ARG A 175 -24.63 -10.27 -10.96
CA ARG A 175 -23.58 -9.24 -10.97
C ARG A 175 -23.96 -8.06 -10.07
N ARG A 176 -23.98 -8.27 -8.76
CA ARG A 176 -24.32 -7.27 -7.74
C ARG A 176 -23.27 -7.28 -6.63
N ALA A 177 -23.18 -6.17 -5.89
CA ALA A 177 -22.25 -6.04 -4.78
C ALA A 177 -22.47 -7.09 -3.67
N ASN A 178 -23.74 -7.40 -3.37
CA ASN A 178 -24.13 -8.41 -2.39
C ASN A 178 -24.02 -9.87 -2.86
N SER A 179 -23.51 -10.10 -4.07
CA SER A 179 -23.15 -11.43 -4.58
C SER A 179 -21.67 -11.76 -4.36
N ILE A 180 -20.91 -10.87 -3.70
CA ILE A 180 -19.48 -11.04 -3.43
C ILE A 180 -19.25 -11.13 -1.94
N SER A 181 -18.61 -12.19 -1.52
CA SER A 181 -18.21 -12.48 -0.15
C SER A 181 -16.69 -12.43 -0.01
N CYS A 182 -16.18 -12.36 1.22
CA CYS A 182 -14.75 -12.43 1.50
C CYS A 182 -14.45 -13.70 2.31
N PHE A 183 -13.43 -14.43 1.91
CA PHE A 183 -12.96 -15.64 2.60
C PHE A 183 -11.54 -15.46 3.12
N LEU A 184 -11.28 -15.93 4.33
CA LEU A 184 -9.95 -15.99 4.93
C LEU A 184 -9.35 -17.36 4.62
N VAL A 185 -8.40 -17.40 3.69
CA VAL A 185 -7.78 -18.65 3.23
C VAL A 185 -6.32 -18.68 3.66
N GLU A 186 -5.94 -19.69 4.45
CA GLU A 186 -4.56 -19.86 4.90
C GLU A 186 -3.70 -20.49 3.79
N ALA A 187 -2.43 -20.10 3.74
CA ALA A 187 -1.45 -20.77 2.89
C ALA A 187 -1.38 -22.26 3.21
N GLY A 188 -1.17 -23.08 2.18
CA GLY A 188 -1.16 -24.54 2.33
C GLY A 188 -2.54 -25.20 2.33
N THR A 189 -3.64 -24.43 2.24
CA THR A 189 -4.97 -25.00 2.02
C THR A 189 -4.97 -25.83 0.72
N PRO A 190 -5.43 -27.10 0.73
CA PRO A 190 -5.50 -27.90 -0.49
C PRO A 190 -6.28 -27.20 -1.59
N GLY A 191 -5.73 -27.18 -2.81
CA GLY A 191 -6.32 -26.46 -3.94
C GLY A 191 -5.94 -24.98 -4.03
N LEU A 192 -5.22 -24.41 -3.05
CA LEU A 192 -4.61 -23.10 -3.16
C LEU A 192 -3.21 -23.23 -3.77
N ILE A 193 -3.00 -22.62 -4.93
CA ILE A 193 -1.74 -22.66 -5.69
C ILE A 193 -1.21 -21.24 -5.86
N ILE A 194 0.01 -21.00 -5.38
CA ILE A 194 0.69 -19.70 -5.49
C ILE A 194 1.63 -19.76 -6.70
N GLY A 195 1.46 -18.81 -7.62
CA GLY A 195 2.27 -18.69 -8.81
C GLY A 195 3.69 -18.20 -8.54
N LYS A 196 4.53 -18.24 -9.56
CA LYS A 196 5.88 -17.66 -9.50
C LYS A 196 5.81 -16.13 -9.37
N PRO A 197 6.76 -15.49 -8.66
CA PRO A 197 6.82 -14.05 -8.58
C PRO A 197 6.88 -13.37 -9.96
N ASP A 198 6.10 -12.30 -10.12
CA ASP A 198 6.05 -11.51 -11.35
C ASP A 198 7.36 -10.73 -11.57
N LYS A 199 7.81 -10.65 -12.83
CA LYS A 199 8.84 -9.70 -13.25
C LYS A 199 8.18 -8.35 -13.54
N LYS A 200 8.67 -7.30 -12.91
CA LYS A 200 8.06 -5.97 -12.95
C LYS A 200 9.03 -4.89 -13.44
N MET A 201 8.49 -3.75 -13.85
CA MET A 201 9.25 -2.55 -14.21
C MET A 201 10.05 -1.99 -13.03
N GLY A 202 9.48 -2.00 -11.83
CA GLY A 202 10.03 -1.46 -10.59
C GLY A 202 9.51 -2.19 -9.37
N GLN A 203 9.78 -1.62 -8.18
CA GLN A 203 9.46 -2.17 -6.89
C GLN A 203 10.03 -3.59 -6.72
N ALA A 204 11.31 -3.77 -7.02
CA ALA A 204 12.04 -4.98 -6.66
C ALA A 204 11.90 -5.22 -5.15
N GLY A 205 11.63 -6.46 -4.74
CA GLY A 205 11.37 -6.82 -3.35
C GLY A 205 9.91 -6.73 -2.89
N ALA A 206 9.04 -5.98 -3.58
CA ALA A 206 7.60 -6.06 -3.38
C ALA A 206 7.03 -7.20 -4.23
N LEU A 207 6.99 -8.40 -3.68
CA LEU A 207 6.61 -9.60 -4.42
C LEU A 207 5.12 -9.60 -4.78
N THR A 208 4.80 -9.98 -6.02
CA THR A 208 3.43 -10.23 -6.51
C THR A 208 3.39 -11.55 -7.27
N SER A 209 2.27 -12.24 -7.25
CA SER A 209 2.04 -13.41 -8.11
C SER A 209 0.56 -13.62 -8.37
N ASP A 210 0.26 -14.53 -9.29
CA ASP A 210 -1.06 -15.11 -9.42
C ASP A 210 -1.34 -16.07 -8.25
N VAL A 211 -2.61 -16.18 -7.87
CA VAL A 211 -3.10 -17.13 -6.86
C VAL A 211 -4.27 -17.89 -7.48
N VAL A 212 -4.11 -19.19 -7.65
CA VAL A 212 -5.11 -20.07 -8.26
C VAL A 212 -5.83 -20.88 -7.18
N PHE A 213 -7.13 -20.96 -7.31
CA PHE A 213 -8.01 -21.78 -6.48
C PHE A 213 -8.59 -22.87 -7.39
N ASP A 214 -8.17 -24.10 -7.16
CA ASP A 214 -8.61 -25.29 -7.91
C ASP A 214 -9.27 -26.26 -6.94
N ASN A 215 -10.60 -26.25 -6.93
CA ASN A 215 -11.41 -26.98 -5.96
C ASN A 215 -10.93 -26.74 -4.52
N CYS A 216 -10.56 -25.51 -4.22
CA CYS A 216 -10.01 -25.12 -2.93
C CYS A 216 -11.12 -25.12 -1.88
N ARG A 217 -11.12 -26.18 -1.03
CA ARG A 217 -12.15 -26.40 -0.02
C ARG A 217 -11.79 -25.72 1.28
N VAL A 218 -12.63 -24.80 1.73
CA VAL A 218 -12.46 -24.05 2.99
C VAL A 218 -13.67 -24.25 3.89
N PRO A 219 -13.51 -24.28 5.23
CA PRO A 219 -14.64 -24.41 6.15
C PRO A 219 -15.54 -23.16 6.10
N ALA A 220 -16.82 -23.29 6.45
CA ALA A 220 -17.75 -22.15 6.49
C ALA A 220 -17.27 -21.02 7.44
N SER A 221 -16.51 -21.37 8.48
CA SER A 221 -15.88 -20.40 9.38
C SER A 221 -14.80 -19.51 8.73
N ALA A 222 -14.34 -19.85 7.51
CA ALA A 222 -13.46 -19.01 6.70
C ALA A 222 -14.20 -17.81 6.08
N LEU A 223 -15.53 -17.85 6.02
CA LEU A 223 -16.34 -16.72 5.55
C LEU A 223 -16.19 -15.55 6.51
N LEU A 224 -15.65 -14.43 6.03
CA LEU A 224 -15.40 -13.24 6.84
C LEU A 224 -16.71 -12.67 7.42
N GLY A 225 -16.78 -12.55 8.73
CA GLY A 225 -17.97 -12.07 9.44
C GLY A 225 -19.13 -13.06 9.50
N GLY A 226 -18.98 -14.27 8.92
CA GLY A 226 -20.00 -15.33 8.97
C GLY A 226 -21.19 -15.12 8.04
N GLU A 227 -21.25 -14.03 7.26
CA GLU A 227 -22.38 -13.68 6.38
C GLU A 227 -21.91 -13.46 4.93
N GLU A 228 -22.64 -14.04 3.99
CA GLU A 228 -22.43 -13.81 2.55
C GLU A 228 -22.81 -12.39 2.13
N GLY A 229 -22.24 -11.92 1.00
CA GLY A 229 -22.64 -10.67 0.34
C GLY A 229 -21.98 -9.41 0.87
N ASN A 230 -21.17 -9.47 1.93
CA ASN A 230 -20.50 -8.31 2.53
C ASN A 230 -19.10 -8.02 1.95
N GLY A 231 -18.55 -8.91 1.11
CA GLY A 231 -17.16 -8.84 0.65
C GLY A 231 -16.84 -7.60 -0.18
N PHE A 232 -17.70 -7.22 -1.13
CA PHE A 232 -17.47 -6.04 -1.96
C PHE A 232 -17.48 -4.74 -1.16
N ARG A 233 -18.47 -4.57 -0.28
CA ARG A 233 -18.56 -3.40 0.60
C ARG A 233 -17.34 -3.28 1.51
N THR A 234 -16.93 -4.38 2.11
CA THR A 234 -15.74 -4.44 2.96
C THR A 234 -14.48 -4.08 2.16
N SER A 235 -14.33 -4.63 0.94
CA SER A 235 -13.20 -4.30 0.06
C SER A 235 -13.10 -2.81 -0.25
N MET A 236 -14.21 -2.14 -0.55
CA MET A 236 -14.18 -0.69 -0.85
C MET A 236 -13.74 0.14 0.36
N ARG A 237 -14.19 -0.22 1.57
CA ARG A 237 -13.76 0.44 2.82
C ARG A 237 -12.27 0.21 3.13
N VAL A 238 -11.77 -0.99 2.83
CA VAL A 238 -10.33 -1.32 2.94
C VAL A 238 -9.52 -0.48 1.98
N LEU A 239 -9.96 -0.37 0.71
CA LEU A 239 -9.27 0.42 -0.31
C LEU A 239 -9.27 1.92 0.00
N ASP A 240 -10.31 2.48 0.63
CA ASP A 240 -10.31 3.89 1.03
C ASP A 240 -9.19 4.20 2.04
N LYS A 241 -8.89 3.29 2.97
CA LYS A 241 -7.74 3.41 3.86
C LYS A 241 -6.42 3.26 3.08
N GLY A 242 -6.33 2.26 2.21
CA GLY A 242 -5.16 2.01 1.37
C GLY A 242 -4.77 3.23 0.52
N ARG A 243 -5.74 3.96 -0.02
CA ARG A 243 -5.51 5.19 -0.81
C ARG A 243 -4.78 6.27 -0.01
N LEU A 244 -5.12 6.49 1.26
CA LEU A 244 -4.41 7.43 2.13
C LEU A 244 -2.99 6.96 2.43
N HIS A 245 -2.80 5.67 2.67
CA HIS A 245 -1.47 5.07 2.85
C HIS A 245 -0.57 5.27 1.62
N ILE A 246 -1.08 4.99 0.42
CA ILE A 246 -0.32 5.19 -0.82
C ILE A 246 -0.03 6.67 -1.05
N SER A 247 -0.96 7.54 -0.74
CA SER A 247 -0.74 8.99 -0.83
C SER A 247 0.38 9.45 0.11
N ALA A 248 0.39 8.96 1.33
CA ALA A 248 1.44 9.24 2.31
C ALA A 248 2.81 8.71 1.84
N LEU A 249 2.85 7.49 1.29
CA LEU A 249 4.07 6.92 0.71
C LEU A 249 4.62 7.80 -0.41
N CYS A 250 3.75 8.29 -1.31
CA CYS A 250 4.15 9.22 -2.38
C CYS A 250 4.75 10.52 -1.85
N VAL A 251 4.22 11.06 -0.74
CA VAL A 251 4.78 12.25 -0.07
C VAL A 251 6.19 11.98 0.44
N GLY A 252 6.42 10.84 1.13
CA GLY A 252 7.75 10.46 1.62
C GLY A 252 8.77 10.28 0.50
N ILE A 253 8.37 9.59 -0.59
CA ILE A 253 9.24 9.40 -1.77
C ILE A 253 9.57 10.73 -2.44
N ALA A 254 8.59 11.63 -2.61
CA ALA A 254 8.83 12.94 -3.22
C ALA A 254 9.78 13.79 -2.37
N ASP A 255 9.68 13.72 -1.04
CA ASP A 255 10.59 14.40 -0.10
C ASP A 255 12.04 13.88 -0.26
N ARG A 256 12.23 12.56 -0.36
CA ARG A 256 13.53 11.94 -0.62
C ARG A 256 14.10 12.37 -1.97
N LEU A 257 13.32 12.25 -3.03
CA LEU A 257 13.75 12.63 -4.39
C LEU A 257 14.14 14.11 -4.50
N LEU A 258 13.37 14.98 -3.88
CA LEU A 258 13.65 16.42 -3.87
C LEU A 258 14.96 16.71 -3.11
N ARG A 259 15.18 16.06 -1.96
CA ARG A 259 16.41 16.21 -1.18
C ARG A 259 17.64 15.72 -1.94
N ASP A 260 17.55 14.55 -2.59
CA ASP A 260 18.63 13.99 -3.40
C ASP A 260 18.93 14.89 -4.60
N ALA A 261 17.90 15.42 -5.27
CA ALA A 261 18.05 16.35 -6.40
C ALA A 261 18.69 17.69 -5.98
N VAL A 262 18.30 18.24 -4.83
CA VAL A 262 18.90 19.47 -4.29
C VAL A 262 20.36 19.24 -3.91
N LYS A 263 20.67 18.13 -3.23
CA LYS A 263 22.05 17.78 -2.89
C LYS A 263 22.91 17.68 -4.17
N TYR A 264 22.46 16.93 -5.16
CA TYR A 264 23.17 16.80 -6.42
C TYR A 264 23.36 18.17 -7.12
N ALA A 265 22.29 18.97 -7.16
CA ALA A 265 22.34 20.30 -7.82
C ALA A 265 23.32 21.26 -7.15
N THR A 266 23.49 21.21 -5.85
CA THR A 266 24.43 22.05 -5.12
C THR A 266 25.89 21.63 -5.28
N GLU A 267 26.14 20.32 -5.41
CA GLU A 267 27.49 19.76 -5.55
C GLU A 267 28.00 19.79 -7.01
N ARG A 268 27.12 19.52 -7.98
CA ARG A 268 27.45 19.45 -9.41
C ARG A 268 27.72 20.82 -10.00
N LYS A 269 28.86 20.98 -10.68
CA LYS A 269 29.23 22.24 -11.34
C LYS A 269 29.22 22.07 -12.86
N GLN A 270 28.66 23.05 -13.55
CA GLN A 270 28.73 23.25 -15.00
C GLN A 270 28.81 24.74 -15.33
N PHE A 271 29.45 25.11 -16.43
CA PHE A 271 29.64 26.50 -16.83
C PHE A 271 30.26 27.36 -15.71
N GLY A 272 31.16 26.76 -14.90
CA GLY A 272 31.92 27.44 -13.84
C GLY A 272 31.21 27.64 -12.51
N GLN A 273 29.96 27.21 -12.37
CA GLN A 273 29.13 27.38 -11.15
C GLN A 273 28.34 26.12 -10.81
N SER A 274 27.75 26.08 -9.58
CA SER A 274 26.80 25.04 -9.18
C SER A 274 25.57 25.06 -10.12
N ILE A 275 25.07 23.86 -10.50
CA ILE A 275 23.84 23.84 -11.32
C ILE A 275 22.61 24.33 -10.57
N ALA A 276 22.63 24.37 -9.23
CA ALA A 276 21.58 24.99 -8.41
C ALA A 276 21.43 26.51 -8.64
N GLU A 277 22.42 27.17 -9.25
CA GLU A 277 22.39 28.59 -9.57
C GLU A 277 21.64 28.90 -10.89
N PHE A 278 21.31 27.86 -11.67
CA PHE A 278 20.54 28.05 -12.91
C PHE A 278 19.05 28.12 -12.66
N GLN A 279 18.39 29.13 -13.20
CA GLN A 279 16.96 29.40 -12.98
C GLN A 279 16.06 28.22 -13.39
N LEU A 280 16.39 27.46 -14.44
CA LEU A 280 15.61 26.29 -14.86
C LEU A 280 15.70 25.13 -13.85
N ILE A 281 16.82 24.95 -13.16
CA ILE A 281 16.97 24.00 -12.07
C ILE A 281 16.17 24.47 -10.84
N GLN A 282 16.27 25.76 -10.51
CA GLN A 282 15.50 26.36 -9.41
C GLN A 282 13.99 26.23 -9.62
N ALA A 283 13.50 26.40 -10.87
CA ALA A 283 12.10 26.21 -11.21
C ALA A 283 11.65 24.76 -10.95
N MET A 284 12.43 23.75 -11.36
CA MET A 284 12.11 22.34 -11.10
C MET A 284 12.07 22.00 -9.60
N ILE A 285 12.99 22.56 -8.82
CA ILE A 285 13.03 22.41 -7.36
C ILE A 285 11.80 23.08 -6.71
N ALA A 286 11.49 24.31 -7.12
CA ALA A 286 10.36 25.08 -6.59
C ALA A 286 9.01 24.41 -6.88
N ASP A 287 8.78 23.97 -8.12
CA ASP A 287 7.58 23.23 -8.50
C ASP A 287 7.43 21.95 -7.70
N SER A 288 8.52 21.20 -7.54
CA SER A 288 8.51 19.95 -6.77
C SER A 288 8.17 20.18 -5.30
N GLN A 289 8.73 21.24 -4.69
CA GLN A 289 8.43 21.62 -3.31
C GLN A 289 6.98 22.09 -3.13
N ALA A 290 6.46 22.88 -4.05
CA ALA A 290 5.07 23.38 -3.97
C ALA A 290 4.07 22.22 -4.08
N GLU A 291 4.27 21.31 -5.03
CA GLU A 291 3.42 20.15 -5.21
C GLU A 291 3.51 19.17 -4.02
N LEU A 292 4.71 18.94 -3.48
CA LEU A 292 4.93 18.10 -2.28
C LEU A 292 4.21 18.69 -1.06
N TYR A 293 4.32 20.00 -0.84
CA TYR A 293 3.64 20.69 0.26
C TYR A 293 2.12 20.52 0.17
N ALA A 294 1.54 20.75 -1.02
CA ALA A 294 0.11 20.54 -1.25
C ALA A 294 -0.33 19.10 -0.97
N ALA A 295 0.40 18.11 -1.48
CA ALA A 295 0.09 16.70 -1.23
C ALA A 295 0.14 16.34 0.25
N ARG A 296 1.15 16.80 0.98
CA ARG A 296 1.30 16.59 2.43
C ARG A 296 0.12 17.16 3.22
N CYS A 297 -0.29 18.41 2.92
CA CYS A 297 -1.45 19.06 3.54
C CYS A 297 -2.74 18.27 3.28
N MET A 298 -2.98 17.85 2.03
CA MET A 298 -4.16 17.07 1.66
C MET A 298 -4.23 15.75 2.42
N VAL A 299 -3.12 15.01 2.50
CA VAL A 299 -3.07 13.71 3.18
C VAL A 299 -3.33 13.87 4.68
N LEU A 300 -2.73 14.84 5.34
CA LEU A 300 -2.94 15.10 6.78
C LEU A 300 -4.38 15.55 7.06
N ASP A 301 -4.95 16.40 6.24
CA ASP A 301 -6.34 16.83 6.38
C ASP A 301 -7.30 15.65 6.24
N ALA A 302 -7.16 14.85 5.19
CA ALA A 302 -8.01 13.68 4.97
C ALA A 302 -7.85 12.61 6.07
N ALA A 303 -6.66 12.45 6.64
CA ALA A 303 -6.41 11.56 7.77
C ALA A 303 -7.16 12.03 9.01
N ARG A 304 -7.10 13.33 9.35
CA ARG A 304 -7.83 13.93 10.47
C ARG A 304 -9.35 13.83 10.32
N LEU A 305 -9.87 14.07 9.11
CA LEU A 305 -11.31 13.87 8.81
C LEU A 305 -11.72 12.43 9.12
N ARG A 306 -10.92 11.45 8.67
CA ARG A 306 -11.17 10.03 8.93
C ARG A 306 -11.15 9.70 10.43
N ASP A 307 -10.19 10.25 11.18
CA ASP A 307 -10.07 10.02 12.64
C ASP A 307 -11.27 10.59 13.40
N ARG A 308 -11.93 11.62 12.86
CA ARG A 308 -13.21 12.14 13.39
C ARG A 308 -14.43 11.28 12.99
N GLY A 309 -14.22 10.19 12.25
CA GLY A 309 -15.30 9.29 11.80
C GLY A 309 -16.08 9.81 10.60
N GLU A 310 -15.59 10.84 9.90
CA GLU A 310 -16.22 11.38 8.70
C GLU A 310 -16.08 10.45 7.49
N ASN A 311 -17.00 10.55 6.54
CA ASN A 311 -16.87 9.85 5.27
C ASN A 311 -15.81 10.53 4.40
N THR A 312 -14.68 9.89 4.20
CA THR A 312 -13.52 10.42 3.50
C THR A 312 -13.30 9.82 2.11
N THR A 313 -14.30 9.17 1.53
CA THR A 313 -14.16 8.51 0.20
C THR A 313 -13.68 9.48 -0.87
N MET A 314 -14.27 10.69 -0.94
CA MET A 314 -13.86 11.73 -1.89
C MET A 314 -12.44 12.23 -1.59
N GLN A 315 -12.15 12.58 -0.34
CA GLN A 315 -10.85 13.11 0.06
C GLN A 315 -9.72 12.10 -0.16
N ALA A 316 -9.95 10.82 0.18
CA ALA A 316 -8.99 9.75 -0.08
C ALA A 316 -8.72 9.57 -1.59
N ALA A 317 -9.74 9.67 -2.43
CA ALA A 317 -9.58 9.65 -3.88
C ALA A 317 -8.82 10.88 -4.41
N CYS A 318 -9.11 12.08 -3.90
CA CYS A 318 -8.36 13.31 -4.23
C CYS A 318 -6.89 13.20 -3.84
N CYS A 319 -6.60 12.74 -2.61
CA CYS A 319 -5.23 12.53 -2.13
C CYS A 319 -4.49 11.54 -3.04
N LYS A 320 -5.12 10.39 -3.33
CA LYS A 320 -4.49 9.35 -4.17
C LYS A 320 -4.22 9.85 -5.58
N LEU A 321 -5.19 10.50 -6.22
CA LEU A 321 -5.01 11.08 -7.55
C LEU A 321 -3.87 12.09 -7.56
N TYR A 322 -3.92 13.09 -6.66
CA TYR A 322 -2.94 14.16 -6.65
C TYR A 322 -1.53 13.67 -6.30
N ALA A 323 -1.38 12.91 -5.20
CA ALA A 323 -0.07 12.47 -4.71
C ALA A 323 0.64 11.51 -5.67
N THR A 324 -0.10 10.60 -6.33
CA THR A 324 0.52 9.65 -7.27
C THR A 324 0.93 10.30 -8.59
N GLU A 325 0.21 11.31 -9.06
CA GLU A 325 0.63 12.12 -10.20
C GLU A 325 1.79 13.04 -9.83
N MET A 326 1.75 13.67 -8.68
CA MET A 326 2.81 14.54 -8.14
C MET A 326 4.13 13.80 -8.03
N VAL A 327 4.18 12.63 -7.37
CA VAL A 327 5.45 11.90 -7.19
C VAL A 327 6.04 11.46 -8.52
N GLY A 328 5.21 11.19 -9.54
CA GLY A 328 5.70 10.91 -10.89
C GLY A 328 6.39 12.11 -11.53
N ARG A 329 5.83 13.34 -11.36
CA ARG A 329 6.47 14.57 -11.86
C ARG A 329 7.74 14.91 -11.09
N VAL A 330 7.75 14.71 -9.76
CA VAL A 330 8.95 14.93 -8.94
C VAL A 330 10.06 13.95 -9.31
N ALA A 331 9.74 12.68 -9.56
CA ALA A 331 10.72 11.68 -9.99
C ALA A 331 11.31 12.03 -11.37
N ASP A 332 10.48 12.48 -12.31
CA ASP A 332 10.94 12.94 -13.63
C ASP A 332 11.91 14.12 -13.52
N ARG A 333 11.53 15.15 -12.73
CA ARG A 333 12.41 16.31 -12.48
C ARG A 333 13.71 15.92 -11.78
N ALA A 334 13.64 14.98 -10.81
CA ALA A 334 14.84 14.50 -10.10
C ALA A 334 15.83 13.84 -11.06
N VAL A 335 15.37 12.94 -11.95
CA VAL A 335 16.19 12.35 -13.01
C VAL A 335 16.75 13.43 -13.93
N GLN A 336 15.93 14.40 -14.34
CA GLN A 336 16.33 15.49 -15.23
C GLN A 336 17.41 16.39 -14.60
N ILE A 337 17.29 16.71 -13.31
CA ILE A 337 18.31 17.50 -12.57
C ILE A 337 19.65 16.76 -12.50
N HIS A 338 19.63 15.44 -12.33
CA HIS A 338 20.86 14.62 -12.35
C HIS A 338 21.46 14.49 -13.75
N GLY A 339 20.72 14.78 -14.82
CA GLY A 339 21.18 14.62 -16.20
C GLY A 339 21.58 13.17 -16.50
N GLY A 340 22.69 12.94 -17.18
CA GLY A 340 23.16 11.60 -17.52
C GLY A 340 23.38 10.69 -16.30
N ALA A 341 23.79 11.24 -15.17
CA ALA A 341 23.93 10.50 -13.92
C ALA A 341 22.59 9.97 -13.41
N GLY A 342 21.48 10.70 -13.59
CA GLY A 342 20.14 10.27 -13.19
C GLY A 342 19.59 9.07 -13.98
N TYR A 343 20.25 8.68 -15.08
CA TYR A 343 19.91 7.50 -15.89
C TYR A 343 20.74 6.27 -15.52
N MET A 344 21.71 6.43 -14.62
CA MET A 344 22.64 5.37 -14.22
C MET A 344 22.20 4.76 -12.88
N SER A 345 22.37 3.45 -12.75
CA SER A 345 21.90 2.67 -11.59
C SER A 345 22.60 2.99 -10.26
N GLU A 346 23.73 3.72 -10.30
CA GLU A 346 24.41 4.19 -9.09
C GLU A 346 23.64 5.29 -8.35
N TYR A 347 22.64 5.89 -8.99
CA TYR A 347 21.79 6.93 -8.39
C TYR A 347 20.37 6.42 -8.19
N ALA A 348 19.87 6.47 -6.95
CA ALA A 348 18.56 5.96 -6.58
C ALA A 348 17.39 6.59 -7.38
N VAL A 349 17.57 7.77 -7.96
CA VAL A 349 16.52 8.50 -8.68
C VAL A 349 15.97 7.74 -9.90
N GLU A 350 16.80 6.95 -10.61
CA GLU A 350 16.35 6.11 -11.73
C GLU A 350 15.42 4.98 -11.22
N ARG A 351 15.79 4.35 -10.10
CA ARG A 351 14.99 3.30 -9.46
C ARG A 351 13.66 3.85 -9.00
N PHE A 352 13.63 4.99 -8.29
CA PHE A 352 12.41 5.66 -7.89
C PHE A 352 11.54 6.05 -9.09
N TYR A 353 12.11 6.50 -10.20
CA TYR A 353 11.34 6.80 -11.40
C TYR A 353 10.54 5.59 -11.91
N ARG A 354 11.14 4.40 -11.91
CA ARG A 354 10.46 3.15 -12.26
C ARG A 354 9.44 2.73 -11.19
N ASP A 355 9.79 2.85 -9.93
CA ASP A 355 8.99 2.40 -8.79
C ASP A 355 7.68 3.19 -8.65
N VAL A 356 7.73 4.51 -8.78
CA VAL A 356 6.55 5.38 -8.59
C VAL A 356 5.52 5.24 -9.72
N ARG A 357 5.92 4.68 -10.87
CA ARG A 357 5.00 4.50 -12.00
C ARG A 357 3.80 3.62 -11.65
N LEU A 358 3.98 2.65 -10.74
CA LEU A 358 2.93 1.74 -10.30
C LEU A 358 1.81 2.45 -9.54
N PHE A 359 2.11 3.52 -8.80
CA PHE A 359 1.13 4.18 -7.92
C PHE A 359 -0.06 4.76 -8.67
N ARG A 360 0.07 5.10 -9.94
CA ARG A 360 -1.04 5.55 -10.80
C ARG A 360 -1.94 4.40 -11.28
N ILE A 361 -1.57 3.13 -11.02
CA ILE A 361 -2.23 1.93 -11.55
C ILE A 361 -2.98 1.16 -10.46
N PHE A 362 -2.30 0.75 -9.40
CA PHE A 362 -2.86 -0.11 -8.36
C PHE A 362 -3.77 0.66 -7.38
N GLU A 363 -4.54 -0.07 -6.57
CA GLU A 363 -5.53 0.47 -5.61
C GLU A 363 -6.54 1.45 -6.26
N GLY A 364 -6.87 1.21 -7.52
CA GLY A 364 -7.67 2.06 -8.37
C GLY A 364 -6.83 3.06 -9.15
N THR A 365 -6.86 2.96 -10.48
CA THR A 365 -6.10 3.83 -11.38
C THR A 365 -6.42 5.32 -11.16
N SER A 366 -5.58 6.23 -11.66
CA SER A 366 -5.87 7.68 -11.67
C SER A 366 -7.26 7.96 -12.26
N GLN A 367 -7.65 7.25 -13.33
CA GLN A 367 -8.97 7.38 -13.97
C GLN A 367 -10.10 6.90 -13.04
N ILE A 368 -9.90 5.83 -12.29
CA ILE A 368 -10.89 5.38 -11.30
C ILE A 368 -11.04 6.41 -10.17
N GLN A 369 -9.94 7.04 -9.71
CA GLN A 369 -10.04 8.12 -8.72
C GLN A 369 -10.84 9.31 -9.26
N GLN A 370 -10.63 9.69 -10.52
CA GLN A 370 -11.40 10.75 -11.19
C GLN A 370 -12.92 10.42 -11.22
N LEU A 371 -13.27 9.17 -11.54
CA LEU A 371 -14.67 8.72 -11.54
C LEU A 371 -15.28 8.74 -10.12
N VAL A 372 -14.52 8.33 -9.11
CA VAL A 372 -14.97 8.37 -7.70
C VAL A 372 -15.21 9.82 -7.28
N ILE A 373 -14.26 10.72 -7.53
CA ILE A 373 -14.38 12.14 -7.18
C ILE A 373 -15.59 12.76 -7.87
N ALA A 374 -15.72 12.57 -9.19
CA ALA A 374 -16.84 13.13 -9.96
C ALA A 374 -18.20 12.64 -9.43
N ARG A 375 -18.32 11.34 -9.13
CA ARG A 375 -19.54 10.78 -8.56
C ARG A 375 -19.90 11.41 -7.21
N GLU A 376 -18.95 11.56 -6.30
CA GLU A 376 -19.22 12.15 -4.98
C GLU A 376 -19.58 13.65 -5.09
N VAL A 377 -18.92 14.39 -5.99
CA VAL A 377 -19.25 15.81 -6.25
C VAL A 377 -20.66 15.96 -6.83
N ILE A 378 -21.01 15.14 -7.82
CA ILE A 378 -22.37 15.15 -8.42
C ILE A 378 -23.41 14.82 -7.34
N LYS A 379 -23.19 13.76 -6.57
CA LYS A 379 -24.11 13.35 -5.50
C LYS A 379 -24.31 14.43 -4.42
N ALA A 380 -23.28 15.21 -4.12
CA ALA A 380 -23.36 16.28 -3.12
C ALA A 380 -24.14 17.53 -3.64
N ASN A 381 -24.33 17.66 -4.94
CA ASN A 381 -24.99 18.80 -5.59
C ASN A 381 -26.31 18.42 -6.29
N SER A 382 -26.76 17.18 -6.20
CA SER A 382 -28.05 16.68 -6.69
C SER A 382 -29.01 16.39 -5.52
#